data_fd0b9b155ef521d677967d3e44868b21
#
_entry.id   fd0b9b155ef521d677967d3e44868b21
#
_cell.length_a   1.000
_cell.length_b   1.000
_cell.length_c   1.000
_cell.angle_alpha   90.00
_cell.angle_beta   90.00
_cell.angle_gamma   90.00
#
_symmetry.space_group_name_H-M   'P 1'
#
loop_
_entity.id
_entity.type
_entity.pdbx_description
1 polymer ?
#
loop_
_entity_poly.entity_id
_entity_poly.type
_entity_poly.pdbx_seq_one_letter_code
_entity_poly.pdbx_strand_id
1 'polypeptide(L)'
;RDRSPSRGLGDVYKRQALCDVDMGAKHTQKIMAKYPKAKQFRDFRQMFDKAGNEFDAVAIATPDHSHFPISMLALASGKHVYVEKPLARTFYEAELLMQAALKRPNLVTQVGNQGHSEANYFQFKAWMDAGIIKDVTAITAHMNNPRRWHKWDTNIYKLPSGQQLPKDLDWDTWLGVTPYHEYNKDYHLGQWRCWYDFGMGALGDWGAHILDTAHEFLELGLPYEVTMQYAKGHNDYFFPYSSTILFRFPQRKGMPPVDITWYDGLDNLPPIPAGYGVSGLDPNIPVTNQGDTPKSKLNPGKIIYTKDLIFKGGSHGSTLSIIPEEKAKEMADKLPKVPKSPSNHFENFLLACQGIEKTRSPFEINGVLSQVFSLGVMAQRLNTQLFFDPRTKQITNNEFANAMLAGLPPRKGWDEFYKL
;
A
#
# COMPACT_ATOMS: atom_id res chain seq x y z
N ARG A 1 -2.93 -11.05 9.92
CA ARG A 1 -3.71 -10.43 11.03
C ARG A 1 -5.14 -10.88 10.90
N ASP A 2 -5.64 -11.59 11.90
CA ASP A 2 -7.02 -12.07 11.93
C ASP A 2 -7.97 -10.91 12.30
N ARG A 3 -8.22 -10.02 11.36
CA ARG A 3 -9.46 -9.24 11.31
C ARG A 3 -10.34 -9.93 10.30
N SER A 4 -10.91 -11.06 10.72
CA SER A 4 -11.88 -11.79 9.92
C SER A 4 -13.03 -10.85 9.53
N PRO A 5 -13.34 -10.67 8.24
CA PRO A 5 -14.48 -9.88 7.78
C PRO A 5 -15.85 -10.46 8.15
N SER A 6 -15.88 -11.52 8.91
CA SER A 6 -17.09 -12.33 9.14
C SER A 6 -18.01 -11.87 10.25
N ARG A 7 -17.81 -10.72 10.90
CA ARG A 7 -18.78 -10.21 11.87
C ARG A 7 -19.87 -9.43 11.14
N GLY A 8 -20.88 -10.13 10.65
CA GLY A 8 -22.08 -9.53 10.05
C GLY A 8 -22.59 -10.22 8.78
N LEU A 9 -21.75 -10.99 8.08
CA LEU A 9 -22.12 -11.69 6.83
C LEU A 9 -22.10 -13.22 7.01
N GLY A 10 -22.45 -13.72 8.18
CA GLY A 10 -22.21 -15.08 8.69
C GLY A 10 -22.44 -16.26 7.73
N ASP A 11 -23.32 -16.15 6.75
CA ASP A 11 -23.62 -17.23 5.80
C ASP A 11 -23.49 -16.82 4.32
N VAL A 12 -23.03 -15.59 4.02
CA VAL A 12 -23.03 -15.05 2.66
C VAL A 12 -21.86 -15.57 1.81
N TYR A 13 -20.79 -16.09 2.43
CA TYR A 13 -19.67 -16.67 1.73
C TYR A 13 -19.05 -17.87 2.46
N LYS A 14 -18.49 -18.79 1.68
CA LYS A 14 -17.79 -19.98 2.20
C LYS A 14 -16.29 -19.89 1.86
N ARG A 15 -15.43 -20.33 2.77
CA ARG A 15 -14.00 -20.52 2.50
C ARG A 15 -13.78 -21.94 1.99
N GLN A 16 -13.58 -22.06 0.68
CA GLN A 16 -13.38 -23.33 -0.01
C GLN A 16 -11.93 -23.81 0.09
N ALA A 17 -10.98 -22.88 0.03
CA ALA A 17 -9.56 -23.18 0.04
C ALA A 17 -8.77 -22.17 0.88
N LEU A 18 -7.67 -22.63 1.44
CA LEU A 18 -6.65 -21.84 2.13
C LEU A 18 -5.29 -22.20 1.55
N CYS A 19 -4.46 -21.19 1.33
CA CYS A 19 -3.10 -21.38 0.81
C CYS A 19 -2.10 -20.56 1.62
N ASP A 20 -1.05 -21.18 2.09
CA ASP A 20 0.08 -20.53 2.75
C ASP A 20 1.35 -21.34 2.53
N VAL A 21 2.44 -20.69 2.16
CA VAL A 21 3.74 -21.33 1.90
C VAL A 21 4.42 -21.83 3.18
N ASP A 22 4.07 -21.26 4.35
CA ASP A 22 4.64 -21.62 5.65
C ASP A 22 3.61 -22.38 6.51
N MET A 23 3.53 -23.69 6.29
CA MET A 23 2.64 -24.58 7.05
C MET A 23 3.08 -24.80 8.49
N GLY A 24 4.33 -24.48 8.83
CA GLY A 24 4.89 -24.54 10.18
C GLY A 24 4.58 -23.33 11.04
N ALA A 25 4.22 -22.20 10.45
CA ALA A 25 3.95 -20.98 11.18
C ALA A 25 2.71 -21.09 12.08
N LYS A 26 2.82 -20.64 13.33
CA LYS A 26 1.73 -20.71 14.32
C LYS A 26 0.43 -20.05 13.85
N HIS A 27 0.53 -18.92 13.13
CA HIS A 27 -0.65 -18.24 12.59
C HIS A 27 -1.34 -19.06 11.50
N THR A 28 -0.55 -19.69 10.60
CA THR A 28 -1.07 -20.56 9.53
C THR A 28 -1.79 -21.76 10.14
N GLN A 29 -1.14 -22.48 11.08
CA GLN A 29 -1.75 -23.62 11.77
C GLN A 29 -3.06 -23.24 12.47
N LYS A 30 -3.11 -22.07 13.15
CA LYS A 30 -4.32 -21.56 13.77
C LYS A 30 -5.46 -21.34 12.79
N ILE A 31 -5.16 -20.77 11.63
CA ILE A 31 -6.17 -20.51 10.58
C ILE A 31 -6.63 -21.81 9.92
N MET A 32 -5.71 -22.72 9.61
CA MET A 32 -6.04 -24.03 9.06
C MET A 32 -6.96 -24.84 10.01
N ALA A 33 -6.67 -24.83 11.32
CA ALA A 33 -7.51 -25.45 12.33
C ALA A 33 -8.89 -24.80 12.48
N LYS A 34 -8.98 -23.49 12.28
CA LYS A 34 -10.27 -22.75 12.35
C LYS A 34 -11.23 -23.12 11.20
N TYR A 35 -10.70 -23.50 10.05
CA TYR A 35 -11.47 -23.86 8.86
C TYR A 35 -11.15 -25.27 8.36
N PRO A 36 -11.47 -26.32 9.13
CA PRO A 36 -11.05 -27.69 8.84
C PRO A 36 -11.71 -28.29 7.59
N LYS A 37 -12.80 -27.68 7.09
CA LYS A 37 -13.48 -28.10 5.87
C LYS A 37 -12.89 -27.47 4.60
N ALA A 38 -12.05 -26.43 4.72
CA ALA A 38 -11.39 -25.81 3.60
C ALA A 38 -10.23 -26.66 3.12
N LYS A 39 -10.08 -26.81 1.80
CA LYS A 39 -8.91 -27.47 1.21
C LYS A 39 -7.65 -26.66 1.51
N GLN A 40 -6.55 -27.32 1.82
CA GLN A 40 -5.30 -26.67 2.24
C GLN A 40 -4.21 -26.87 1.18
N PHE A 41 -3.53 -25.79 0.81
CA PHE A 41 -2.49 -25.78 -0.20
C PHE A 41 -1.27 -25.00 0.29
N ARG A 42 -0.08 -25.40 -0.19
CA ARG A 42 1.18 -24.67 0.02
C ARG A 42 1.50 -23.74 -1.16
N ASP A 43 1.05 -24.11 -2.34
CA ASP A 43 1.29 -23.43 -3.62
C ASP A 43 -0.05 -22.98 -4.21
N PHE A 44 -0.19 -21.69 -4.45
CA PHE A 44 -1.41 -21.12 -5.03
C PHE A 44 -1.70 -21.65 -6.43
N ARG A 45 -0.68 -21.99 -7.23
CA ARG A 45 -0.85 -22.57 -8.56
C ARG A 45 -1.60 -23.90 -8.48
N GLN A 46 -1.21 -24.74 -7.51
CA GLN A 46 -1.92 -26.01 -7.26
C GLN A 46 -3.34 -25.78 -6.72
N MET A 47 -3.55 -24.71 -5.94
CA MET A 47 -4.89 -24.34 -5.46
C MET A 47 -5.80 -24.00 -6.63
N PHE A 48 -5.35 -23.20 -7.57
CA PHE A 48 -6.13 -22.87 -8.76
C PHE A 48 -6.38 -24.09 -9.67
N ASP A 49 -5.37 -24.93 -9.88
CA ASP A 49 -5.48 -26.15 -10.67
C ASP A 49 -6.51 -27.14 -10.08
N LYS A 50 -6.42 -27.43 -8.79
CA LYS A 50 -7.19 -28.49 -8.12
C LYS A 50 -8.53 -28.04 -7.54
N ALA A 51 -8.72 -26.76 -7.27
CA ALA A 51 -9.89 -26.23 -6.61
C ALA A 51 -10.45 -24.95 -7.27
N GLY A 52 -9.88 -24.49 -8.37
CA GLY A 52 -10.27 -23.25 -9.03
C GLY A 52 -11.76 -23.17 -9.43
N ASN A 53 -12.41 -24.29 -9.68
CA ASN A 53 -13.84 -24.34 -9.98
C ASN A 53 -14.75 -24.26 -8.75
N GLU A 54 -14.18 -24.24 -7.55
CA GLU A 54 -14.95 -24.28 -6.29
C GLU A 54 -15.07 -22.92 -5.62
N PHE A 55 -14.39 -21.89 -6.13
CA PHE A 55 -14.45 -20.53 -5.58
C PHE A 55 -14.60 -19.47 -6.68
N ASP A 56 -15.26 -18.36 -6.34
CA ASP A 56 -15.55 -17.24 -7.25
C ASP A 56 -14.63 -16.04 -7.01
N ALA A 57 -14.03 -15.95 -5.82
CA ALA A 57 -13.23 -14.82 -5.40
C ALA A 57 -11.98 -15.27 -4.62
N VAL A 58 -10.93 -14.46 -4.69
CA VAL A 58 -9.67 -14.69 -3.98
C VAL A 58 -9.34 -13.48 -3.12
N ALA A 59 -8.97 -13.73 -1.85
CA ALA A 59 -8.40 -12.73 -0.96
C ALA A 59 -6.91 -13.00 -0.77
N ILE A 60 -6.07 -12.04 -1.14
CA ILE A 60 -4.61 -12.12 -1.16
C ILE A 60 -4.04 -11.22 -0.07
N ALA A 61 -3.32 -11.82 0.90
CA ALA A 61 -2.69 -11.12 2.02
C ALA A 61 -1.26 -11.62 2.25
N THR A 62 -0.55 -11.80 1.16
CA THR A 62 0.83 -12.28 1.08
C THR A 62 1.84 -11.13 1.17
N PRO A 63 3.17 -11.36 1.12
CA PRO A 63 4.15 -10.30 0.91
C PRO A 63 3.95 -9.54 -0.42
N ASP A 64 4.37 -8.26 -0.47
CA ASP A 64 4.13 -7.35 -1.59
C ASP A 64 4.53 -7.94 -2.96
N HIS A 65 5.67 -8.66 -3.01
CA HIS A 65 6.18 -9.27 -4.24
C HIS A 65 5.33 -10.42 -4.79
N SER A 66 4.46 -11.00 -3.96
CA SER A 66 3.57 -12.09 -4.36
C SER A 66 2.19 -11.61 -4.83
N HIS A 67 1.86 -10.34 -4.62
CA HIS A 67 0.55 -9.79 -5.00
C HIS A 67 0.28 -9.90 -6.49
N PHE A 68 1.29 -9.55 -7.32
CA PHE A 68 1.15 -9.56 -8.78
C PHE A 68 0.85 -10.95 -9.35
N PRO A 69 1.69 -12.00 -9.16
CA PRO A 69 1.47 -13.28 -9.81
C PRO A 69 0.15 -13.94 -9.37
N ILE A 70 -0.22 -13.82 -8.08
CA ILE A 70 -1.46 -14.40 -7.57
C ILE A 70 -2.68 -13.66 -8.12
N SER A 71 -2.66 -12.31 -8.14
CA SER A 71 -3.75 -11.50 -8.68
C SER A 71 -3.93 -11.72 -10.18
N MET A 72 -2.82 -11.81 -10.93
CA MET A 72 -2.86 -12.05 -12.37
C MET A 72 -3.47 -13.41 -12.70
N LEU A 73 -3.04 -14.48 -11.99
CA LEU A 73 -3.62 -15.81 -12.16
C LEU A 73 -5.13 -15.81 -11.82
N ALA A 74 -5.52 -15.11 -10.75
CA ALA A 74 -6.91 -15.03 -10.35
C ALA A 74 -7.77 -14.35 -11.43
N LEU A 75 -7.33 -13.21 -11.96
CA LEU A 75 -8.03 -12.51 -13.05
C LEU A 75 -8.09 -13.37 -14.32
N ALA A 76 -6.98 -14.01 -14.70
CA ALA A 76 -6.94 -14.91 -15.86
C ALA A 76 -7.87 -16.12 -15.70
N SER A 77 -8.06 -16.59 -14.47
CA SER A 77 -8.99 -17.69 -14.13
C SER A 77 -10.44 -17.22 -13.93
N GLY A 78 -10.76 -15.96 -14.21
CA GLY A 78 -12.12 -15.41 -14.09
C GLY A 78 -12.60 -15.23 -12.65
N LYS A 79 -11.70 -14.93 -11.71
CA LYS A 79 -12.03 -14.74 -10.28
C LYS A 79 -12.03 -13.29 -9.89
N HIS A 80 -12.96 -12.89 -9.01
CA HIS A 80 -12.90 -11.62 -8.31
C HIS A 80 -11.70 -11.55 -7.38
N VAL A 81 -11.07 -10.38 -7.24
CA VAL A 81 -9.80 -10.25 -6.51
C VAL A 81 -9.87 -9.16 -5.45
N TYR A 82 -9.64 -9.54 -4.22
CA TYR A 82 -9.22 -8.65 -3.14
C TYR A 82 -7.74 -8.88 -2.87
N VAL A 83 -6.92 -7.84 -2.89
CA VAL A 83 -5.49 -7.93 -2.58
C VAL A 83 -5.09 -6.86 -1.58
N GLU A 84 -4.25 -7.21 -0.60
CA GLU A 84 -3.71 -6.22 0.33
C GLU A 84 -2.82 -5.19 -0.39
N LYS A 85 -2.72 -4.02 0.21
CA LYS A 85 -1.91 -2.91 -0.31
C LYS A 85 -0.40 -3.14 -0.03
N PRO A 86 0.49 -2.61 -0.88
CA PRO A 86 0.24 -1.99 -2.19
C PRO A 86 -0.22 -3.01 -3.24
N LEU A 87 -0.83 -2.55 -4.33
CA LEU A 87 -1.34 -3.46 -5.36
C LEU A 87 -0.26 -4.40 -5.90
N ALA A 88 0.92 -3.85 -6.19
CA ALA A 88 2.09 -4.59 -6.65
C ALA A 88 3.38 -3.89 -6.24
N ARG A 89 4.51 -4.59 -6.32
CA ARG A 89 5.81 -4.07 -5.92
C ARG A 89 6.47 -3.19 -6.99
N THR A 90 6.31 -3.51 -8.26
CA THR A 90 6.92 -2.74 -9.36
C THR A 90 5.90 -1.89 -10.09
N PHE A 91 6.39 -0.84 -10.76
CA PHE A 91 5.56 0.04 -11.59
C PHE A 91 4.83 -0.75 -12.68
N TYR A 92 5.55 -1.62 -13.36
CA TYR A 92 5.02 -2.39 -14.49
C TYR A 92 4.03 -3.48 -14.04
N GLU A 93 4.27 -4.14 -12.91
CA GLU A 93 3.31 -5.12 -12.35
C GLU A 93 1.97 -4.45 -12.01
N ALA A 94 2.00 -3.25 -11.41
CA ALA A 94 0.77 -2.49 -11.16
C ALA A 94 0.06 -2.11 -12.46
N GLU A 95 0.81 -1.70 -13.50
CA GLU A 95 0.26 -1.41 -14.83
C GLU A 95 -0.43 -2.63 -15.44
N LEU A 96 0.22 -3.78 -15.42
CA LEU A 96 -0.35 -5.02 -15.98
C LEU A 96 -1.63 -5.44 -15.26
N LEU A 97 -1.68 -5.31 -13.92
CA LEU A 97 -2.89 -5.63 -13.15
C LEU A 97 -4.05 -4.67 -13.46
N MET A 98 -3.79 -3.37 -13.60
CA MET A 98 -4.82 -2.41 -14.03
C MET A 98 -5.33 -2.74 -15.41
N GLN A 99 -4.46 -3.05 -16.36
CA GLN A 99 -4.84 -3.44 -17.72
C GLN A 99 -5.62 -4.76 -17.74
N ALA A 100 -5.22 -5.74 -16.93
CA ALA A 100 -5.91 -7.02 -16.81
C ALA A 100 -7.33 -6.85 -16.24
N ALA A 101 -7.51 -5.96 -15.27
CA ALA A 101 -8.82 -5.60 -14.72
C ALA A 101 -9.71 -4.89 -15.75
N LEU A 102 -9.17 -3.90 -16.48
CA LEU A 102 -9.88 -3.20 -17.55
C LEU A 102 -10.37 -4.12 -18.67
N LYS A 103 -9.58 -5.15 -19.02
CA LYS A 103 -9.98 -6.16 -20.01
C LYS A 103 -11.07 -7.11 -19.50
N ARG A 104 -11.37 -7.12 -18.20
CA ARG A 104 -12.32 -8.02 -17.53
C ARG A 104 -13.32 -7.24 -16.66
N PRO A 105 -14.14 -6.35 -17.25
CA PRO A 105 -14.99 -5.41 -16.49
C PRO A 105 -16.10 -6.10 -15.68
N ASN A 106 -16.33 -7.37 -15.90
CA ASN A 106 -17.24 -8.23 -15.14
C ASN A 106 -16.60 -8.78 -13.84
N LEU A 107 -15.27 -8.64 -13.67
CA LEU A 107 -14.59 -9.06 -12.47
C LEU A 107 -14.42 -7.88 -11.50
N VAL A 108 -14.75 -8.13 -10.27
CA VAL A 108 -14.58 -7.16 -9.19
C VAL A 108 -13.15 -7.18 -8.69
N THR A 109 -12.52 -6.02 -8.61
CA THR A 109 -11.19 -5.85 -8.02
C THR A 109 -11.24 -4.87 -6.86
N GLN A 110 -10.46 -5.13 -5.79
CA GLN A 110 -10.32 -4.24 -4.66
C GLN A 110 -8.95 -4.38 -4.01
N VAL A 111 -8.32 -3.25 -3.72
CA VAL A 111 -7.08 -3.19 -2.94
C VAL A 111 -7.38 -2.95 -1.47
N GLY A 112 -6.56 -3.47 -0.57
CA GLY A 112 -6.72 -3.38 0.89
C GLY A 112 -6.49 -1.99 1.50
N ASN A 113 -6.91 -0.94 0.82
CA ASN A 113 -6.90 0.45 1.32
C ASN A 113 -8.17 0.71 2.15
N GLN A 114 -8.24 0.11 3.35
CA GLN A 114 -9.46 0.15 4.17
C GLN A 114 -9.98 1.55 4.46
N GLY A 115 -9.09 2.55 4.47
CA GLY A 115 -9.43 3.96 4.62
C GLY A 115 -10.52 4.44 3.67
N HIS A 116 -10.63 3.87 2.47
CA HIS A 116 -11.69 4.18 1.49
C HIS A 116 -13.10 3.77 1.94
N SER A 117 -13.22 3.00 3.00
CA SER A 117 -14.52 2.61 3.59
C SER A 117 -14.72 3.17 5.00
N GLU A 118 -13.91 4.16 5.39
CA GLU A 118 -13.95 4.76 6.73
C GLU A 118 -14.26 6.27 6.65
N ALA A 119 -14.41 6.91 7.81
CA ALA A 119 -14.91 8.28 7.91
C ALA A 119 -14.09 9.31 7.14
N ASN A 120 -12.76 9.15 7.08
CA ASN A 120 -11.86 10.06 6.36
C ASN A 120 -12.20 10.16 4.87
N TYR A 121 -12.56 9.06 4.22
CA TYR A 121 -12.90 9.03 2.79
C TYR A 121 -14.12 9.88 2.48
N PHE A 122 -15.18 9.66 3.23
CA PHE A 122 -16.44 10.40 3.07
C PHE A 122 -16.31 11.87 3.49
N GLN A 123 -15.50 12.16 4.52
CA GLN A 123 -15.21 13.54 4.91
C GLN A 123 -14.42 14.26 3.82
N PHE A 124 -13.35 13.67 3.30
CA PHE A 124 -12.52 14.31 2.29
C PHE A 124 -13.36 14.66 1.07
N LYS A 125 -14.16 13.69 0.58
CA LYS A 125 -15.07 13.91 -0.52
C LYS A 125 -16.06 15.03 -0.24
N ALA A 126 -16.77 14.99 0.90
CA ALA A 126 -17.75 16.02 1.26
C ALA A 126 -17.12 17.42 1.37
N TRP A 127 -15.90 17.51 1.90
CA TRP A 127 -15.20 18.77 2.03
C TRP A 127 -14.64 19.29 0.68
N MET A 128 -14.27 18.42 -0.23
CA MET A 128 -13.97 18.79 -1.63
C MET A 128 -15.21 19.32 -2.34
N ASP A 129 -16.32 18.55 -2.29
CA ASP A 129 -17.57 18.92 -2.95
C ASP A 129 -18.14 20.27 -2.43
N ALA A 130 -17.92 20.59 -1.15
CA ALA A 130 -18.29 21.86 -0.52
C ALA A 130 -17.26 22.99 -0.74
N GLY A 131 -16.14 22.75 -1.41
CA GLY A 131 -15.09 23.73 -1.64
C GLY A 131 -14.30 24.13 -0.38
N ILE A 132 -14.36 23.32 0.69
CA ILE A 132 -13.55 23.50 1.90
C ILE A 132 -12.09 23.09 1.61
N ILE A 133 -11.87 21.94 0.98
CA ILE A 133 -10.56 21.53 0.46
C ILE A 133 -10.48 21.99 -0.99
N LYS A 134 -9.70 23.02 -1.25
CA LYS A 134 -9.45 23.58 -2.58
C LYS A 134 -8.06 24.20 -2.62
N ASP A 135 -7.54 24.44 -3.81
CA ASP A 135 -6.25 25.10 -4.03
C ASP A 135 -5.10 24.47 -3.18
N VAL A 136 -5.11 23.12 -3.10
CA VAL A 136 -4.03 22.39 -2.42
C VAL A 136 -2.76 22.52 -3.22
N THR A 137 -1.68 22.99 -2.59
CA THR A 137 -0.37 23.19 -3.22
C THR A 137 0.72 22.29 -2.66
N ALA A 138 0.58 21.86 -1.41
CA ALA A 138 1.56 20.97 -0.80
C ALA A 138 0.91 20.00 0.21
N ILE A 139 1.52 18.84 0.33
CA ILE A 139 1.20 17.85 1.38
C ILE A 139 2.52 17.38 1.98
N THR A 140 2.65 17.42 3.30
CA THR A 140 3.68 16.65 4.00
C THR A 140 3.04 15.42 4.62
N ALA A 141 3.66 14.26 4.43
CA ALA A 141 3.20 13.00 4.97
C ALA A 141 4.34 12.30 5.70
N HIS A 142 4.05 11.62 6.80
CA HIS A 142 5.10 11.04 7.62
C HIS A 142 4.71 9.75 8.30
N MET A 143 5.72 8.89 8.46
CA MET A 143 5.70 7.67 9.24
C MET A 143 6.92 7.64 10.16
N ASN A 144 6.75 8.09 11.38
CA ASN A 144 7.81 8.27 12.38
C ASN A 144 8.01 7.07 13.31
N ASN A 145 7.44 5.93 12.97
CA ASN A 145 7.56 4.71 13.75
C ASN A 145 8.62 3.78 13.10
N PRO A 146 9.58 3.21 13.86
CA PRO A 146 10.67 2.39 13.30
C PRO A 146 10.24 1.01 12.81
N ARG A 147 8.95 0.76 12.71
CA ARG A 147 8.36 -0.54 12.44
C ARG A 147 8.90 -1.25 11.18
N ARG A 148 9.38 -0.48 10.19
CA ARG A 148 9.91 -1.01 8.93
C ARG A 148 11.42 -0.89 8.83
N TRP A 149 12.07 -0.71 9.96
CA TRP A 149 13.50 -0.68 10.06
C TRP A 149 13.97 -1.62 11.19
N HIS A 150 14.97 -2.41 10.95
CA HIS A 150 15.37 -3.54 11.79
C HIS A 150 16.73 -3.36 12.47
N LYS A 151 17.37 -2.20 12.36
CA LYS A 151 18.68 -1.87 12.97
C LYS A 151 19.83 -2.76 12.50
N TRP A 152 19.79 -3.26 11.25
CA TRP A 152 20.93 -3.98 10.68
C TRP A 152 22.08 -3.02 10.35
N ASP A 153 23.28 -3.60 10.19
CA ASP A 153 24.42 -2.82 9.71
C ASP A 153 24.14 -2.32 8.28
N THR A 154 24.17 -1.01 8.09
CA THR A 154 23.92 -0.39 6.78
C THR A 154 25.12 -0.44 5.84
N ASN A 155 26.29 -0.87 6.34
CA ASN A 155 27.52 -1.01 5.54
C ASN A 155 27.68 -2.40 4.92
N ILE A 156 26.60 -3.04 4.53
CA ILE A 156 26.66 -4.35 3.88
C ILE A 156 27.07 -4.23 2.41
N TYR A 157 27.85 -5.20 1.95
CA TYR A 157 28.32 -5.30 0.55
C TYR A 157 27.73 -6.48 -0.19
N LYS A 158 26.98 -7.33 0.52
CA LYS A 158 26.36 -8.54 -0.01
C LYS A 158 25.12 -8.90 0.77
N LEU A 159 24.26 -9.69 0.15
CA LEU A 159 23.10 -10.27 0.80
C LEU A 159 23.49 -11.21 1.95
N PRO A 160 22.63 -11.40 2.95
CA PRO A 160 22.86 -12.36 4.03
C PRO A 160 23.12 -13.77 3.50
N SER A 161 24.03 -14.49 4.14
CA SER A 161 24.34 -15.88 3.78
C SER A 161 23.14 -16.80 4.03
N GLY A 162 23.03 -17.87 3.25
CA GLY A 162 22.00 -18.88 3.38
C GLY A 162 22.00 -19.54 4.76
N GLN A 163 20.83 -19.89 5.23
CA GLN A 163 20.58 -20.63 6.46
C GLN A 163 19.78 -21.89 6.16
N GLN A 164 19.71 -22.80 7.14
CA GLN A 164 18.89 -24.00 7.00
C GLN A 164 17.42 -23.62 6.78
N LEU A 165 16.86 -24.11 5.68
CA LEU A 165 15.47 -23.90 5.33
C LEU A 165 14.56 -24.62 6.35
N PRO A 166 13.55 -23.95 6.93
CA PRO A 166 12.53 -24.61 7.74
C PRO A 166 11.79 -25.69 6.94
N LYS A 167 11.59 -26.87 7.54
CA LYS A 167 11.00 -28.05 6.91
C LYS A 167 9.63 -27.79 6.25
N ASP A 168 8.82 -26.92 6.89
CA ASP A 168 7.44 -26.68 6.47
C ASP A 168 7.26 -25.41 5.66
N LEU A 169 8.35 -24.78 5.22
CA LEU A 169 8.35 -23.58 4.37
C LEU A 169 8.66 -23.95 2.90
N ASP A 170 7.75 -23.59 2.00
CA ASP A 170 8.00 -23.65 0.56
C ASP A 170 8.68 -22.35 0.11
N TRP A 171 10.01 -22.38 0.08
CA TRP A 171 10.82 -21.22 -0.21
C TRP A 171 10.78 -20.80 -1.68
N ASP A 172 10.62 -21.73 -2.61
CA ASP A 172 10.50 -21.40 -4.02
C ASP A 172 9.21 -20.64 -4.32
N THR A 173 8.10 -21.12 -3.80
CA THR A 173 6.80 -20.42 -3.93
C THR A 173 6.80 -19.10 -3.16
N TRP A 174 7.49 -19.02 -2.00
CA TRP A 174 7.64 -17.76 -1.27
C TRP A 174 8.40 -16.70 -2.07
N LEU A 175 9.51 -17.06 -2.71
CA LEU A 175 10.27 -16.16 -3.60
C LEU A 175 9.46 -15.71 -4.81
N GLY A 176 8.67 -16.60 -5.39
CA GLY A 176 7.82 -16.27 -6.52
C GLY A 176 8.58 -15.68 -7.70
N VAL A 177 8.16 -14.53 -8.16
CA VAL A 177 8.73 -13.80 -9.31
C VAL A 177 10.06 -13.11 -9.01
N THR A 178 10.45 -12.99 -7.73
CA THR A 178 11.68 -12.27 -7.35
C THR A 178 12.94 -13.04 -7.73
N PRO A 179 14.11 -12.41 -7.81
CA PRO A 179 15.37 -13.12 -7.98
C PRO A 179 15.56 -14.21 -6.94
N TYR A 180 16.38 -15.22 -7.27
CA TYR A 180 16.70 -16.26 -6.30
C TYR A 180 17.55 -15.71 -5.16
N HIS A 181 17.13 -16.01 -3.94
CA HIS A 181 17.87 -15.79 -2.71
C HIS A 181 17.92 -17.10 -1.93
N GLU A 182 19.07 -17.42 -1.36
CA GLU A 182 19.12 -18.47 -0.34
C GLU A 182 18.25 -18.06 0.84
N TYR A 183 17.63 -19.04 1.49
CA TYR A 183 16.80 -18.74 2.68
C TYR A 183 17.64 -18.08 3.77
N ASN A 184 17.12 -16.98 4.31
CA ASN A 184 17.60 -16.36 5.53
C ASN A 184 16.41 -15.86 6.34
N LYS A 185 16.43 -16.05 7.66
CA LYS A 185 15.37 -15.62 8.58
C LYS A 185 15.10 -14.10 8.48
N ASP A 186 16.08 -13.31 8.08
CA ASP A 186 15.96 -11.86 7.95
C ASP A 186 15.11 -11.43 6.74
N TYR A 187 14.75 -12.37 5.84
CA TYR A 187 13.77 -12.15 4.78
C TYR A 187 12.33 -12.52 5.18
N HIS A 188 12.18 -13.40 6.18
CA HIS A 188 10.90 -14.03 6.48
C HIS A 188 10.17 -13.39 7.68
N LEU A 189 8.92 -13.78 7.93
CA LEU A 189 8.07 -13.38 9.05
C LEU A 189 7.96 -11.85 9.27
N GLY A 190 7.79 -11.09 8.17
CA GLY A 190 7.51 -9.64 8.23
C GLY A 190 8.74 -8.76 8.00
N GLN A 191 9.95 -9.30 8.06
CA GLN A 191 11.18 -8.56 7.74
C GLN A 191 11.33 -8.30 6.24
N TRP A 192 10.68 -9.10 5.39
CA TRP A 192 10.65 -8.92 3.93
C TRP A 192 10.30 -7.48 3.52
N ARG A 193 9.50 -6.77 4.30
CA ARG A 193 9.15 -5.37 4.03
C ARG A 193 10.34 -4.42 4.02
N CYS A 194 11.44 -4.82 4.65
CA CYS A 194 12.64 -4.01 4.72
C CYS A 194 13.56 -4.16 3.51
N TRP A 195 13.35 -5.17 2.65
CA TRP A 195 14.22 -5.49 1.52
C TRP A 195 13.60 -5.03 0.21
N TYR A 196 14.39 -4.35 -0.62
CA TYR A 196 13.96 -3.83 -1.92
C TYR A 196 13.40 -4.91 -2.86
N ASP A 197 13.91 -6.13 -2.78
CA ASP A 197 13.47 -7.22 -3.65
C ASP A 197 12.11 -7.81 -3.26
N PHE A 198 11.65 -7.58 -2.02
CA PHE A 198 10.43 -8.21 -1.50
C PHE A 198 9.33 -7.25 -1.11
N GLY A 199 9.66 -6.04 -0.67
CA GLY A 199 8.69 -5.07 -0.17
C GLY A 199 8.91 -3.66 -0.68
N MET A 200 8.06 -2.75 -0.23
CA MET A 200 8.08 -1.33 -0.59
C MET A 200 8.33 -0.41 0.62
N GLY A 201 8.94 -0.94 1.68
CA GLY A 201 9.34 -0.16 2.86
C GLY A 201 8.19 0.54 3.58
N ALA A 202 8.52 1.62 4.28
CA ALA A 202 7.53 2.44 4.98
C ALA A 202 6.57 3.16 4.03
N LEU A 203 7.07 3.61 2.87
CA LEU A 203 6.27 4.31 1.87
C LEU A 203 5.12 3.43 1.34
N GLY A 204 5.40 2.23 0.86
CA GLY A 204 4.36 1.32 0.36
C GLY A 204 3.46 0.77 1.46
N ASP A 205 4.01 0.52 2.67
CA ASP A 205 3.22 -0.04 3.77
C ASP A 205 2.30 1.00 4.44
N TRP A 206 2.78 2.23 4.67
CA TRP A 206 2.04 3.28 5.38
C TRP A 206 1.56 4.42 4.49
N GLY A 207 2.30 4.77 3.44
CA GLY A 207 1.87 5.78 2.48
C GLY A 207 0.50 5.46 1.89
N ALA A 208 0.24 4.16 1.65
CA ALA A 208 -1.06 3.65 1.21
C ALA A 208 -2.23 3.94 2.17
N HIS A 209 -1.97 4.20 3.45
CA HIS A 209 -2.99 4.57 4.44
C HIS A 209 -3.01 6.06 4.77
N ILE A 210 -2.00 6.80 4.34
CA ILE A 210 -1.83 8.24 4.66
C ILE A 210 -2.21 9.10 3.46
N LEU A 211 -1.80 8.70 2.25
CA LEU A 211 -1.92 9.51 1.04
C LEU A 211 -3.09 9.10 0.12
N ASP A 212 -3.67 7.92 0.28
CA ASP A 212 -4.64 7.32 -0.62
C ASP A 212 -5.82 8.23 -0.96
N THR A 213 -6.50 8.74 0.06
CA THR A 213 -7.68 9.61 -0.09
C THR A 213 -7.32 10.95 -0.77
N ALA A 214 -6.17 11.54 -0.40
CA ALA A 214 -5.72 12.77 -1.03
C ALA A 214 -5.29 12.53 -2.48
N HIS A 215 -4.63 11.41 -2.77
CA HIS A 215 -4.22 11.05 -4.12
C HIS A 215 -5.42 10.90 -5.06
N GLU A 216 -6.47 10.19 -4.61
CA GLU A 216 -7.67 9.98 -5.40
C GLU A 216 -8.43 11.29 -5.63
N PHE A 217 -8.87 11.96 -4.56
CA PHE A 217 -9.78 13.10 -4.68
C PHE A 217 -9.13 14.38 -5.23
N LEU A 218 -7.83 14.55 -5.07
CA LEU A 218 -7.09 15.61 -5.74
C LEU A 218 -6.71 15.23 -7.17
N GLU A 219 -7.10 14.06 -7.66
CA GLU A 219 -6.79 13.58 -9.02
C GLU A 219 -5.31 13.70 -9.38
N LEU A 220 -4.42 13.33 -8.45
CA LEU A 220 -2.97 13.61 -8.60
C LEU A 220 -2.35 12.85 -9.77
N GLY A 221 -2.79 11.61 -10.02
CA GLY A 221 -2.20 10.79 -11.08
C GLY A 221 -0.73 10.42 -10.80
N LEU A 222 0.10 10.52 -11.83
CA LEU A 222 1.54 10.24 -11.75
C LEU A 222 2.36 11.52 -11.61
N PRO A 223 3.43 11.55 -10.79
CA PRO A 223 4.30 12.70 -10.67
C PRO A 223 5.18 12.86 -11.93
N TYR A 224 5.63 14.06 -12.22
CA TYR A 224 6.62 14.31 -13.27
C TYR A 224 8.06 14.34 -12.74
N GLU A 225 8.22 14.40 -11.42
CA GLU A 225 9.52 14.40 -10.76
C GLU A 225 9.40 13.69 -9.41
N VAL A 226 10.38 12.83 -9.10
CA VAL A 226 10.54 12.20 -7.80
C VAL A 226 12.00 12.36 -7.36
N THR A 227 12.22 13.00 -6.22
CA THR A 227 13.57 13.35 -5.75
C THR A 227 13.81 12.82 -4.35
N MET A 228 14.88 12.04 -4.20
CA MET A 228 15.43 11.69 -2.91
C MET A 228 16.15 12.90 -2.32
N GLN A 229 15.59 13.48 -1.25
CA GLN A 229 16.14 14.68 -0.61
C GLN A 229 17.06 14.35 0.55
N TYR A 230 16.81 13.26 1.27
CA TYR A 230 17.58 12.85 2.43
C TYR A 230 17.48 11.35 2.65
N ALA A 231 18.61 10.72 2.98
CA ALA A 231 18.69 9.33 3.43
C ALA A 231 19.73 9.17 4.54
N LYS A 232 19.36 8.42 5.58
CA LYS A 232 20.28 7.94 6.61
C LYS A 232 20.32 6.42 6.58
N GLY A 233 21.52 5.85 6.41
CA GLY A 233 21.70 4.39 6.30
C GLY A 233 21.31 3.83 4.94
N HIS A 234 21.50 4.61 3.87
CA HIS A 234 21.29 4.17 2.50
C HIS A 234 22.24 3.01 2.12
N ASN A 235 21.70 2.02 1.43
CA ASN A 235 22.42 0.90 0.81
C ASN A 235 21.58 0.31 -0.34
N ASP A 236 22.15 -0.63 -1.10
CA ASP A 236 21.51 -1.19 -2.29
C ASP A 236 20.53 -2.33 -2.02
N TYR A 237 20.42 -2.82 -0.79
CA TYR A 237 19.73 -4.06 -0.47
C TYR A 237 18.44 -3.85 0.29
N PHE A 238 18.41 -2.96 1.28
CA PHE A 238 17.27 -2.72 2.13
C PHE A 238 17.04 -1.22 2.38
N PHE A 239 15.82 -0.89 2.80
CA PHE A 239 15.38 0.48 2.99
C PHE A 239 16.19 1.21 4.06
N PRO A 240 16.49 2.52 3.87
CA PRO A 240 17.26 3.31 4.80
C PRO A 240 16.52 3.46 6.15
N TYR A 241 17.28 3.81 7.19
CA TYR A 241 16.75 4.08 8.53
C TYR A 241 15.76 5.25 8.54
N SER A 242 16.05 6.28 7.79
CA SER A 242 15.16 7.41 7.55
C SER A 242 15.38 8.02 6.18
N SER A 243 14.31 8.54 5.60
CA SER A 243 14.34 9.15 4.28
C SER A 243 13.34 10.28 4.10
N THR A 244 13.66 11.20 3.18
CA THR A 244 12.75 12.24 2.71
C THR A 244 12.68 12.19 1.19
N ILE A 245 11.47 12.02 0.66
CA ILE A 245 11.21 11.91 -0.78
C ILE A 245 10.22 12.99 -1.19
N LEU A 246 10.57 13.76 -2.20
CA LEU A 246 9.69 14.75 -2.83
C LEU A 246 9.08 14.17 -4.10
N PHE A 247 7.76 14.28 -4.23
CA PHE A 247 6.99 13.99 -5.44
C PHE A 247 6.36 15.27 -5.94
N ARG A 248 6.53 15.59 -7.24
CA ARG A 248 5.91 16.75 -7.87
C ARG A 248 4.86 16.33 -8.89
N PHE A 249 3.65 16.78 -8.66
CA PHE A 249 2.50 16.50 -9.51
C PHE A 249 2.14 17.73 -10.36
N PRO A 250 1.79 17.52 -11.63
CA PRO A 250 1.47 18.61 -12.53
C PRO A 250 0.15 19.29 -12.17
N GLN A 251 -0.09 20.45 -12.76
CA GLN A 251 -1.40 21.09 -12.74
C GLN A 251 -2.46 20.16 -13.35
N ARG A 252 -3.63 20.10 -12.74
CA ARG A 252 -4.81 19.38 -13.21
C ARG A 252 -5.95 20.36 -13.44
N LYS A 253 -7.04 19.90 -14.08
CA LYS A 253 -8.22 20.76 -14.41
C LYS A 253 -8.66 21.62 -13.23
N GLY A 254 -8.39 22.93 -13.28
CA GLY A 254 -8.78 23.88 -12.24
C GLY A 254 -8.08 23.71 -10.87
N MET A 255 -7.15 22.77 -10.74
CA MET A 255 -6.39 22.54 -9.53
C MET A 255 -4.90 22.86 -9.75
N PRO A 256 -4.23 23.54 -8.80
CA PRO A 256 -2.81 23.88 -8.93
C PRO A 256 -1.91 22.63 -8.91
N PRO A 257 -0.62 22.74 -9.31
CA PRO A 257 0.36 21.69 -9.07
C PRO A 257 0.50 21.43 -7.58
N VAL A 258 0.84 20.19 -7.22
CA VAL A 258 1.00 19.75 -5.82
C VAL A 258 2.36 19.12 -5.61
N ASP A 259 3.06 19.54 -4.57
CA ASP A 259 4.24 18.88 -4.06
C ASP A 259 3.87 18.00 -2.86
N ILE A 260 4.21 16.70 -2.90
CA ILE A 260 4.10 15.81 -1.75
C ILE A 260 5.49 15.51 -1.24
N THR A 261 5.75 15.79 0.04
CA THR A 261 6.98 15.39 0.69
C THR A 261 6.69 14.30 1.73
N TRP A 262 7.27 13.13 1.49
CA TRP A 262 7.21 11.99 2.40
C TRP A 262 8.41 11.98 3.33
N TYR A 263 8.15 11.79 4.62
CA TYR A 263 9.16 11.64 5.67
C TYR A 263 8.99 10.29 6.35
N ASP A 264 10.05 9.52 6.49
CA ASP A 264 10.07 8.33 7.33
C ASP A 264 11.30 8.28 8.25
N GLY A 265 11.17 7.51 9.32
CA GLY A 265 12.19 7.38 10.36
C GLY A 265 11.90 8.17 11.62
N LEU A 266 12.48 7.71 12.75
CA LEU A 266 12.19 8.26 14.10
C LEU A 266 12.51 9.75 14.25
N ASP A 267 13.60 10.20 13.66
CA ASP A 267 14.16 11.53 13.84
C ASP A 267 13.95 12.43 12.61
N ASN A 268 13.16 11.94 11.64
CA ASN A 268 12.93 12.63 10.38
C ASN A 268 11.45 13.01 10.24
N LEU A 269 11.10 14.14 10.80
CA LEU A 269 9.74 14.66 10.84
C LEU A 269 9.56 15.85 9.91
N PRO A 270 8.35 16.07 9.36
CA PRO A 270 8.06 17.26 8.58
C PRO A 270 8.10 18.50 9.47
N PRO A 271 8.30 19.68 8.88
CA PRO A 271 8.03 20.96 9.56
C PRO A 271 6.60 21.00 10.10
N ILE A 272 6.44 21.39 11.35
CA ILE A 272 5.14 21.46 12.01
C ILE A 272 4.61 22.88 11.95
N PRO A 273 3.45 23.15 11.34
CA PRO A 273 2.87 24.49 11.29
C PRO A 273 2.38 24.95 12.66
N ALA A 274 2.35 26.27 12.87
CA ALA A 274 1.80 26.87 14.07
C ALA A 274 0.35 26.41 14.29
N GLY A 275 -0.01 26.14 15.54
CA GLY A 275 -1.35 25.68 15.90
C GLY A 275 -1.64 24.21 15.58
N TYR A 276 -0.64 23.41 15.17
CA TYR A 276 -0.83 21.98 14.94
C TYR A 276 -1.38 21.26 16.18
N GLY A 277 -0.94 21.68 17.37
CA GLY A 277 -1.27 21.02 18.63
C GLY A 277 -0.58 19.66 18.78
N VAL A 278 -0.27 19.30 20.01
CA VAL A 278 0.20 17.96 20.35
C VAL A 278 -0.99 17.25 21.00
N SER A 279 -1.91 16.76 20.21
CA SER A 279 -2.99 15.91 20.72
C SER A 279 -2.43 14.51 21.00
N GLY A 280 -2.99 13.85 22.02
CA GLY A 280 -2.67 12.48 22.37
C GLY A 280 -2.80 11.48 21.19
N LEU A 281 -2.70 10.21 21.49
CA LEU A 281 -2.83 9.12 20.51
C LEU A 281 -4.05 9.34 19.60
N ASP A 282 -3.84 9.31 18.29
CA ASP A 282 -4.93 9.27 17.33
C ASP A 282 -5.78 8.01 17.59
N PRO A 283 -7.05 8.16 18.00
CA PRO A 283 -7.90 7.02 18.34
C PRO A 283 -8.13 6.05 17.16
N ASN A 284 -7.85 6.51 15.94
CA ASN A 284 -8.02 5.70 14.73
C ASN A 284 -6.76 4.89 14.35
N ILE A 285 -5.63 5.09 15.04
CA ILE A 285 -4.46 4.25 14.84
C ILE A 285 -4.67 2.94 15.59
N PRO A 286 -4.68 1.79 14.89
CA PRO A 286 -4.83 0.51 15.56
C PRO A 286 -3.72 0.27 16.60
N VAL A 287 -4.08 0.00 17.84
CA VAL A 287 -3.17 -0.27 18.97
C VAL A 287 -2.14 -1.36 18.65
N THR A 288 -2.50 -2.32 17.81
CA THR A 288 -1.62 -3.40 17.34
C THR A 288 -0.40 -2.92 16.55
N ASN A 289 -0.36 -1.65 16.15
CA ASN A 289 0.76 -1.04 15.42
C ASN A 289 1.71 -0.28 16.33
N GLN A 290 1.44 -0.22 17.60
CA GLN A 290 2.29 0.35 18.64
C GLN A 290 3.33 -0.71 19.06
N GLY A 291 4.26 -1.07 18.17
CA GLY A 291 5.56 -1.54 18.61
C GLY A 291 6.24 -0.41 19.37
N ASP A 292 7.23 -0.72 20.21
CA ASP A 292 7.96 0.21 21.11
C ASP A 292 7.71 1.68 20.80
N THR A 293 6.90 2.31 21.63
CA THR A 293 6.36 3.66 21.40
C THR A 293 7.50 4.62 21.18
N PRO A 294 7.65 5.23 19.99
CA PRO A 294 8.70 6.20 19.79
C PRO A 294 8.47 7.38 20.75
N LYS A 295 9.52 7.95 21.24
CA LYS A 295 9.47 9.19 22.03
C LYS A 295 8.98 10.41 21.22
N SER A 296 8.65 10.22 19.94
CA SER A 296 8.08 11.24 19.07
C SER A 296 6.65 11.56 19.50
N LYS A 297 6.37 12.84 19.65
CA LYS A 297 5.03 13.37 19.99
C LYS A 297 4.09 13.45 18.77
N LEU A 298 4.54 13.07 17.59
CA LEU A 298 3.80 13.16 16.35
C LEU A 298 3.34 11.78 15.89
N ASN A 299 2.04 11.57 15.73
CA ASN A 299 1.48 10.35 15.17
C ASN A 299 1.66 10.30 13.65
N PRO A 300 1.80 9.10 13.03
CA PRO A 300 1.84 8.98 11.58
C PRO A 300 0.64 9.64 10.92
N GLY A 301 0.89 10.44 9.88
CA GLY A 301 -0.18 11.19 9.23
C GLY A 301 0.30 12.15 8.16
N LYS A 302 -0.54 13.14 7.89
CA LYS A 302 -0.31 14.15 6.85
C LYS A 302 -0.73 15.54 7.28
N ILE A 303 -0.15 16.53 6.63
CA ILE A 303 -0.55 17.94 6.70
C ILE A 303 -0.80 18.41 5.28
N ILE A 304 -1.97 18.96 5.01
CA ILE A 304 -2.39 19.45 3.71
C ILE A 304 -2.42 20.97 3.75
N TYR A 305 -1.69 21.62 2.85
CA TYR A 305 -1.57 23.05 2.75
C TYR A 305 -2.37 23.55 1.56
N THR A 306 -3.27 24.49 1.82
CA THR A 306 -4.00 25.23 0.78
C THR A 306 -3.68 26.72 0.90
N LYS A 307 -4.24 27.51 -0.01
CA LYS A 307 -4.09 28.96 0.04
C LYS A 307 -4.63 29.56 1.35
N ASP A 308 -5.75 29.04 1.83
CA ASP A 308 -6.52 29.69 2.92
C ASP A 308 -6.56 28.87 4.21
N LEU A 309 -6.40 27.55 4.13
CA LEU A 309 -6.55 26.61 5.23
C LEU A 309 -5.41 25.60 5.28
N ILE A 310 -5.13 25.12 6.49
CA ILE A 310 -4.23 23.99 6.72
C ILE A 310 -5.01 22.89 7.41
N PHE A 311 -4.83 21.65 6.95
CA PHE A 311 -5.47 20.49 7.53
C PHE A 311 -4.43 19.53 8.08
N LYS A 312 -4.69 18.96 9.25
CA LYS A 312 -3.96 17.80 9.76
C LYS A 312 -4.83 16.56 9.71
N GLY A 313 -4.25 15.41 9.40
CA GLY A 313 -4.92 14.12 9.42
C GLY A 313 -3.97 13.01 9.80
N GLY A 314 -4.50 11.95 10.38
CA GLY A 314 -3.74 10.76 10.70
C GLY A 314 -3.67 9.79 9.53
N SER A 315 -3.54 8.51 9.85
CA SER A 315 -3.55 7.39 8.91
C SER A 315 -4.89 6.64 8.95
N HIS A 316 -5.09 5.71 8.04
CA HIS A 316 -6.27 4.85 7.95
C HIS A 316 -7.56 5.70 7.90
N GLY A 317 -8.53 5.44 8.77
CA GLY A 317 -9.81 6.15 8.84
C GLY A 317 -9.81 7.50 9.54
N SER A 318 -8.64 7.98 9.96
CA SER A 318 -8.50 9.25 10.67
C SER A 318 -8.95 10.44 9.84
N THR A 319 -9.94 11.17 10.34
CA THR A 319 -10.50 12.36 9.70
C THR A 319 -9.54 13.56 9.76
N LEU A 320 -9.76 14.52 8.87
CA LEU A 320 -9.03 15.77 8.86
C LEU A 320 -9.55 16.75 9.93
N SER A 321 -8.66 17.55 10.49
CA SER A 321 -8.97 18.71 11.32
C SER A 321 -8.36 19.96 10.72
N ILE A 322 -9.09 21.08 10.74
CA ILE A 322 -8.57 22.39 10.36
C ILE A 322 -7.69 22.90 11.49
N ILE A 323 -6.54 23.49 11.16
CA ILE A 323 -5.62 24.12 12.10
C ILE A 323 -5.29 25.56 11.67
N PRO A 324 -5.06 26.49 12.63
CA PRO A 324 -5.19 26.35 14.07
C PRO A 324 -6.65 26.20 14.52
N GLU A 325 -6.87 25.96 15.83
CA GLU A 325 -8.20 25.73 16.41
C GLU A 325 -9.15 26.91 16.22
N GLU A 326 -8.64 28.14 16.27
CA GLU A 326 -9.42 29.35 16.00
C GLU A 326 -10.04 29.33 14.61
N LYS A 327 -9.24 28.88 13.61
CA LYS A 327 -9.71 28.75 12.23
C LYS A 327 -10.74 27.62 12.09
N ALA A 328 -10.58 26.53 12.83
CA ALA A 328 -11.58 25.46 12.87
C ALA A 328 -12.93 25.96 13.41
N LYS A 329 -12.91 26.80 14.46
CA LYS A 329 -14.12 27.42 15.03
C LYS A 329 -14.83 28.36 14.02
N GLU A 330 -14.06 29.18 13.29
CA GLU A 330 -14.62 30.06 12.24
C GLU A 330 -15.31 29.27 11.11
N MET A 331 -14.82 28.08 10.84
CA MET A 331 -15.32 27.22 9.75
C MET A 331 -16.46 26.29 10.18
N ALA A 332 -16.71 26.12 11.48
CA ALA A 332 -17.58 25.10 12.03
C ALA A 332 -18.99 25.06 11.36
N ASP A 333 -19.63 26.23 11.22
CA ASP A 333 -20.97 26.35 10.64
C ASP A 333 -20.98 26.17 9.10
N LYS A 334 -19.81 26.15 8.44
CA LYS A 334 -19.65 25.98 7.00
C LYS A 334 -19.35 24.54 6.60
N LEU A 335 -19.04 23.68 7.57
CA LEU A 335 -18.66 22.30 7.30
C LEU A 335 -19.90 21.46 6.93
N PRO A 336 -19.86 20.72 5.82
CA PRO A 336 -20.97 19.88 5.42
C PRO A 336 -21.13 18.67 6.34
N LYS A 337 -22.34 18.14 6.40
CA LYS A 337 -22.60 16.85 7.04
C LYS A 337 -21.86 15.73 6.28
N VAL A 338 -21.08 14.96 7.00
CA VAL A 338 -20.33 13.84 6.42
C VAL A 338 -21.20 12.57 6.39
N PRO A 339 -21.37 11.94 5.22
CA PRO A 339 -22.09 10.66 5.13
C PRO A 339 -21.35 9.55 5.88
N LYS A 340 -22.11 8.58 6.35
CA LYS A 340 -21.53 7.33 6.89
C LYS A 340 -21.22 6.36 5.78
N SER A 341 -20.21 5.53 5.96
CA SER A 341 -19.94 4.41 5.05
C SER A 341 -21.14 3.43 5.06
N PRO A 342 -21.65 3.00 3.92
CA PRO A 342 -22.74 2.02 3.85
C PRO A 342 -22.29 0.61 4.31
N SER A 343 -21.01 0.27 4.10
CA SER A 343 -20.44 -1.03 4.44
C SER A 343 -18.97 -0.88 4.87
N ASN A 344 -18.45 -1.82 5.65
CA ASN A 344 -16.99 -1.89 5.89
C ASN A 344 -16.26 -2.34 4.62
N HIS A 345 -14.93 -2.26 4.62
CA HIS A 345 -14.13 -2.46 3.41
C HIS A 345 -14.22 -3.89 2.82
N PHE A 346 -14.24 -4.91 3.69
CA PHE A 346 -14.37 -6.30 3.24
C PHE A 346 -15.79 -6.62 2.80
N GLU A 347 -16.77 -6.09 3.52
CA GLU A 347 -18.19 -6.20 3.16
C GLU A 347 -18.46 -5.54 1.82
N ASN A 348 -17.87 -4.36 1.55
CA ASN A 348 -17.95 -3.70 0.26
C ASN A 348 -17.48 -4.60 -0.89
N PHE A 349 -16.37 -5.32 -0.72
CA PHE A 349 -15.90 -6.27 -1.73
C PHE A 349 -16.92 -7.39 -1.99
N LEU A 350 -17.45 -8.00 -0.93
CA LEU A 350 -18.42 -9.08 -1.06
C LEU A 350 -19.75 -8.62 -1.68
N LEU A 351 -20.23 -7.44 -1.28
CA LEU A 351 -21.43 -6.83 -1.87
C LEU A 351 -21.21 -6.45 -3.34
N ALA A 352 -20.01 -6.01 -3.68
CA ALA A 352 -19.65 -5.72 -5.06
C ALA A 352 -19.61 -7.01 -5.93
N CYS A 353 -19.09 -8.13 -5.40
CA CYS A 353 -19.14 -9.42 -6.09
C CYS A 353 -20.58 -9.90 -6.36
N GLN A 354 -21.55 -9.44 -5.56
CA GLN A 354 -22.99 -9.72 -5.74
C GLN A 354 -23.69 -8.67 -6.62
N GLY A 355 -22.98 -7.65 -7.10
CA GLY A 355 -23.55 -6.56 -7.90
C GLY A 355 -24.39 -5.54 -7.08
N ILE A 356 -24.30 -5.56 -5.74
CA ILE A 356 -25.08 -4.68 -4.84
C ILE A 356 -24.37 -3.34 -4.64
N GLU A 357 -23.06 -3.33 -4.52
CA GLU A 357 -22.22 -2.13 -4.41
C GLU A 357 -21.16 -2.09 -5.52
N LYS A 358 -20.45 -0.96 -5.62
CA LYS A 358 -19.17 -0.84 -6.34
C LYS A 358 -18.03 -0.80 -5.33
N THR A 359 -16.88 -1.37 -5.67
CA THR A 359 -15.68 -1.27 -4.82
C THR A 359 -15.19 0.17 -4.74
N ARG A 360 -14.71 0.57 -3.56
CA ARG A 360 -14.23 1.93 -3.31
C ARG A 360 -12.71 2.08 -3.55
N SER A 361 -11.99 0.98 -3.65
CA SER A 361 -10.56 0.98 -3.97
C SER A 361 -10.22 -0.03 -5.07
N PRO A 362 -10.82 0.11 -6.28
CA PRO A 362 -10.53 -0.78 -7.38
C PRO A 362 -9.08 -0.63 -7.88
N PHE A 363 -8.62 -1.56 -8.71
CA PHE A 363 -7.24 -1.58 -9.18
C PHE A 363 -6.85 -0.32 -9.97
N GLU A 364 -7.75 0.24 -10.75
CA GLU A 364 -7.53 1.46 -11.53
C GLU A 364 -7.27 2.71 -10.68
N ILE A 365 -7.74 2.77 -9.45
CA ILE A 365 -7.47 3.86 -8.51
C ILE A 365 -6.17 3.59 -7.75
N ASN A 366 -6.12 2.47 -7.03
CA ASN A 366 -4.98 2.19 -6.13
C ASN A 366 -3.75 1.64 -6.86
N GLY A 367 -3.89 1.20 -8.10
CA GLY A 367 -2.78 0.85 -8.97
C GLY A 367 -1.90 2.06 -9.30
N VAL A 368 -2.52 3.20 -9.62
CA VAL A 368 -1.79 4.45 -9.86
C VAL A 368 -1.03 4.90 -8.61
N LEU A 369 -1.65 4.81 -7.43
CA LEU A 369 -0.96 5.10 -6.16
C LEU A 369 0.22 4.14 -5.91
N SER A 370 0.07 2.85 -6.23
CA SER A 370 1.16 1.87 -6.14
C SER A 370 2.31 2.20 -7.12
N GLN A 371 2.00 2.73 -8.30
CA GLN A 371 3.00 3.22 -9.24
C GLN A 371 3.75 4.44 -8.70
N VAL A 372 3.07 5.38 -8.05
CA VAL A 372 3.71 6.53 -7.37
C VAL A 372 4.70 6.03 -6.30
N PHE A 373 4.30 5.06 -5.49
CA PHE A 373 5.20 4.49 -4.48
C PHE A 373 6.37 3.74 -5.09
N SER A 374 6.16 3.02 -6.19
CA SER A 374 7.24 2.37 -6.92
C SER A 374 8.29 3.37 -7.41
N LEU A 375 7.88 4.52 -7.97
CA LEU A 375 8.80 5.59 -8.35
C LEU A 375 9.56 6.16 -7.13
N GLY A 376 8.88 6.33 -5.99
CA GLY A 376 9.51 6.76 -4.75
C GLY A 376 10.55 5.76 -4.23
N VAL A 377 10.23 4.47 -4.24
CA VAL A 377 11.15 3.38 -3.87
C VAL A 377 12.37 3.36 -4.79
N MET A 378 12.18 3.60 -6.09
CA MET A 378 13.28 3.67 -7.04
C MET A 378 14.21 4.87 -6.77
N ALA A 379 13.64 6.06 -6.55
CA ALA A 379 14.42 7.24 -6.17
C ALA A 379 15.18 7.02 -4.86
N GLN A 380 14.56 6.33 -3.90
CA GLN A 380 15.15 5.98 -2.62
C GLN A 380 16.31 4.97 -2.77
N ARG A 381 16.11 3.89 -3.54
CA ARG A 381 17.13 2.87 -3.80
C ARG A 381 18.33 3.44 -4.54
N LEU A 382 18.10 4.28 -5.55
CA LEU A 382 19.13 4.89 -6.36
C LEU A 382 19.72 6.17 -5.74
N ASN A 383 19.14 6.66 -4.64
CA ASN A 383 19.49 7.90 -3.96
C ASN A 383 19.64 9.08 -4.94
N THR A 384 18.62 9.30 -5.77
CA THR A 384 18.70 10.22 -6.91
C THR A 384 17.39 10.95 -7.17
N GLN A 385 17.46 11.91 -8.11
CA GLN A 385 16.31 12.56 -8.72
C GLN A 385 15.92 11.85 -10.01
N LEU A 386 14.64 11.58 -10.18
CA LEU A 386 14.05 10.97 -11.37
C LEU A 386 13.07 11.96 -12.03
N PHE A 387 13.25 12.22 -13.32
CA PHE A 387 12.26 12.89 -14.15
C PHE A 387 11.45 11.84 -14.89
N PHE A 388 10.15 11.90 -14.71
CA PHE A 388 9.22 10.92 -15.24
C PHE A 388 8.21 11.58 -16.19
N ASP A 389 8.05 11.04 -17.39
CA ASP A 389 6.97 11.46 -18.30
C ASP A 389 5.71 10.62 -18.06
N PRO A 390 4.64 11.17 -17.46
CA PRO A 390 3.41 10.43 -17.18
C PRO A 390 2.68 9.92 -18.43
N ARG A 391 2.93 10.50 -19.61
CA ARG A 391 2.28 10.10 -20.87
C ARG A 391 2.94 8.88 -21.48
N THR A 392 4.27 8.87 -21.52
CA THR A 392 5.05 7.73 -22.05
C THR A 392 5.32 6.67 -20.99
N LYS A 393 5.10 7.02 -19.71
CA LYS A 393 5.43 6.21 -18.55
C LYS A 393 6.91 5.81 -18.51
N GLN A 394 7.78 6.76 -18.79
CA GLN A 394 9.24 6.56 -18.85
C GLN A 394 9.99 7.54 -17.94
N ILE A 395 11.10 7.07 -17.35
CA ILE A 395 12.08 7.92 -16.71
C ILE A 395 13.03 8.44 -17.78
N THR A 396 13.15 9.77 -17.87
CA THR A 396 13.81 10.45 -19.01
C THR A 396 15.26 10.82 -18.77
N ASN A 397 15.68 10.88 -17.51
CA ASN A 397 17.05 11.32 -17.12
C ASN A 397 17.96 10.20 -16.62
N ASN A 398 17.49 8.94 -16.59
CA ASN A 398 18.25 7.81 -16.09
C ASN A 398 17.77 6.50 -16.75
N GLU A 399 18.54 5.99 -17.72
CA GLU A 399 18.19 4.77 -18.45
C GLU A 399 18.15 3.51 -17.56
N PHE A 400 19.05 3.41 -16.59
CA PHE A 400 19.03 2.30 -15.64
C PHE A 400 17.77 2.30 -14.78
N ALA A 401 17.38 3.46 -14.24
CA ALA A 401 16.13 3.61 -13.51
C ALA A 401 14.93 3.31 -14.42
N ASN A 402 14.97 3.74 -15.68
CA ASN A 402 13.90 3.44 -16.63
C ASN A 402 13.75 1.92 -16.87
N ALA A 403 14.85 1.20 -16.98
CA ALA A 403 14.82 -0.27 -17.08
C ALA A 403 14.26 -0.93 -15.81
N MET A 404 14.46 -0.33 -14.64
CA MET A 404 13.93 -0.83 -13.36
C MET A 404 12.42 -0.67 -13.19
N LEU A 405 11.73 0.11 -14.02
CA LEU A 405 10.26 0.20 -13.98
C LEU A 405 9.58 -1.16 -14.12
N ALA A 406 10.15 -2.04 -14.94
CA ALA A 406 9.68 -3.41 -15.09
C ALA A 406 10.08 -4.34 -13.93
N GLY A 407 11.04 -3.94 -13.10
CA GLY A 407 11.69 -4.80 -12.13
C GLY A 407 12.76 -5.69 -12.77
N LEU A 408 13.36 -6.55 -11.96
CA LEU A 408 14.28 -7.56 -12.46
C LEU A 408 13.51 -8.66 -13.21
N PRO A 409 14.14 -9.32 -14.21
CA PRO A 409 13.49 -10.43 -14.91
C PRO A 409 13.02 -11.51 -13.93
N PRO A 410 11.79 -12.02 -14.07
CA PRO A 410 11.29 -13.08 -13.21
C PRO A 410 12.11 -14.35 -13.37
N ARG A 411 12.14 -15.16 -12.32
CA ARG A 411 12.78 -16.48 -12.37
C ARG A 411 12.11 -17.39 -13.41
N LYS A 412 12.89 -18.32 -13.97
CA LYS A 412 12.36 -19.31 -14.91
C LYS A 412 11.16 -20.08 -14.33
N GLY A 413 10.08 -20.15 -15.07
CA GLY A 413 8.81 -20.76 -14.65
C GLY A 413 7.88 -19.82 -13.89
N TRP A 414 8.32 -18.55 -13.64
CA TRP A 414 7.50 -17.50 -13.05
C TRP A 414 7.20 -16.35 -14.04
N ASP A 415 7.81 -16.40 -15.24
CA ASP A 415 7.61 -15.43 -16.31
C ASP A 415 6.23 -15.54 -16.99
N GLU A 416 5.54 -16.68 -16.84
CA GLU A 416 4.22 -16.91 -17.41
C GLU A 416 3.17 -15.92 -16.91
N PHE A 417 3.24 -15.49 -15.64
CA PHE A 417 2.29 -14.54 -15.06
C PHE A 417 2.31 -13.15 -15.73
N TYR A 418 3.40 -12.80 -16.39
CA TYR A 418 3.51 -11.54 -17.16
C TYR A 418 2.89 -11.63 -18.56
N LYS A 419 2.44 -12.81 -18.97
CA LYS A 419 1.84 -13.11 -20.29
C LYS A 419 0.33 -13.35 -20.23
N LEU A 420 -0.24 -13.46 -19.01
CA LEU A 420 -1.67 -13.69 -18.78
C LEU A 420 -2.47 -12.40 -18.96
#